data_5a6fe4e44c893c02c065284c660caab7
#
_entry.id   5a6fe4e44c893c02c065284c660caab7
#
_cell.length_a   1.000
_cell.length_b   1.000
_cell.length_c   1.000
_cell.angle_alpha   90.00
_cell.angle_beta   90.00
_cell.angle_gamma   90.00
#
_symmetry.space_group_name_H-M   'P 1'
#
loop_
_entity.id
_entity.type
_entity.pdbx_description
1 polymer ?
#
loop_
_entity_poly.entity_id
_entity_poly.type
_entity_poly.pdbx_seq_one_letter_code
_entity_poly.pdbx_strand_id
1 'polypeptide(L)'
;MKFIKIIFIIFLLIYLNACANYQTSNISKKKEKIYYSSTGFALIYNDNLYKQNIVNKKINNKNLAVMHRNLKKNTLIRILNPDNLLSVDAKIYKKGDYPEIFNVVIGEDIAKILKLDQNNPYVEIIELKKNKTFIAKESNTFD
;
A
#
# COMPACT_ATOMS: atom_id res chain seq x y z
N MET A 1 16.72 64.07 -9.57
CA MET A 1 15.64 63.04 -9.71
C MET A 1 16.05 61.76 -10.49
N LYS A 2 16.95 61.81 -11.50
CA LYS A 2 17.34 60.61 -12.24
C LYS A 2 18.20 59.63 -11.41
N PHE A 3 19.09 60.11 -10.56
CA PHE A 3 19.98 59.29 -9.71
C PHE A 3 19.18 58.46 -8.66
N ILE A 4 18.13 59.01 -8.09
CA ILE A 4 17.30 58.29 -7.10
C ILE A 4 16.57 57.13 -7.75
N LYS A 5 16.09 57.27 -8.99
CA LYS A 5 15.45 56.19 -9.74
C LYS A 5 16.44 55.04 -10.05
N ILE A 6 17.68 55.37 -10.38
CA ILE A 6 18.72 54.36 -10.67
C ILE A 6 19.08 53.60 -9.42
N ILE A 7 19.21 54.23 -8.27
CA ILE A 7 19.47 53.60 -6.98
C ILE A 7 18.33 52.64 -6.59
N PHE A 8 17.08 53.07 -6.84
CA PHE A 8 15.90 52.23 -6.54
C PHE A 8 15.83 50.95 -7.42
N ILE A 9 16.22 51.07 -8.68
CA ILE A 9 16.27 49.94 -9.62
C ILE A 9 17.38 48.97 -9.21
N ILE A 10 18.53 49.46 -8.81
CA ILE A 10 19.65 48.61 -8.34
C ILE A 10 19.26 47.88 -7.06
N PHE A 11 18.56 48.56 -6.13
CA PHE A 11 18.06 47.93 -4.91
C PHE A 11 17.02 46.86 -5.17
N LEU A 12 16.13 47.08 -6.14
CA LEU A 12 15.13 46.08 -6.56
C LEU A 12 15.78 44.83 -7.19
N LEU A 13 16.85 45.01 -7.97
CA LEU A 13 17.57 43.90 -8.58
C LEU A 13 18.32 43.01 -7.58
N ILE A 14 18.76 43.59 -6.46
CA ILE A 14 19.41 42.85 -5.37
C ILE A 14 18.43 41.96 -4.64
N TYR A 15 17.18 42.39 -4.46
CA TYR A 15 16.14 41.58 -3.82
C TYR A 15 15.68 40.39 -4.67
N LEU A 16 15.83 40.44 -5.99
CA LEU A 16 15.43 39.34 -6.90
C LEU A 16 16.42 38.17 -6.88
N ASN A 17 17.65 38.36 -6.36
CA ASN A 17 18.62 37.29 -6.24
C ASN A 17 18.53 36.49 -4.92
N ALA A 18 17.58 36.80 -4.03
CA ALA A 18 17.35 36.08 -2.80
C ALA A 18 16.53 34.78 -2.99
N CYS A 19 16.32 34.34 -4.23
CA CYS A 19 15.79 33.00 -4.50
C CYS A 19 16.84 31.96 -4.21
N ALA A 20 16.97 31.63 -2.93
CA ALA A 20 17.06 30.31 -2.39
C ALA A 20 17.86 29.29 -3.21
N ASN A 21 19.10 29.09 -2.85
CA ASN A 21 19.69 27.77 -2.89
C ASN A 21 18.91 26.86 -1.91
N TYR A 22 17.72 26.42 -2.32
CA TYR A 22 17.06 25.30 -1.70
C TYR A 22 17.90 24.06 -2.07
N GLN A 23 18.93 23.81 -1.29
CA GLN A 23 19.53 22.49 -1.29
C GLN A 23 18.43 21.53 -0.88
N THR A 24 17.82 20.89 -1.87
CA THR A 24 17.15 19.63 -1.64
C THR A 24 18.21 18.72 -1.05
N SER A 25 18.22 18.61 0.29
CA SER A 25 18.92 17.51 0.92
C SER A 25 18.44 16.28 0.17
N ASN A 26 19.35 15.61 -0.51
CA ASN A 26 19.13 14.30 -1.08
C ASN A 26 18.86 13.36 0.09
N ILE A 27 17.64 13.47 0.66
CA ILE A 27 17.02 12.37 1.36
C ILE A 27 16.93 11.34 0.25
N SER A 28 17.89 10.45 0.19
CA SER A 28 17.79 9.23 -0.59
C SER A 28 16.52 8.59 -0.08
N LYS A 29 15.40 8.88 -0.73
CA LYS A 29 14.16 8.12 -0.57
C LYS A 29 14.60 6.71 -0.95
N LYS A 30 14.98 5.95 0.08
CA LYS A 30 15.19 4.51 -0.03
C LYS A 30 13.90 4.06 -0.70
N LYS A 31 13.94 3.82 -2.03
CA LYS A 31 12.77 3.37 -2.78
C LYS A 31 12.30 2.15 -2.02
N GLU A 32 11.24 2.29 -1.23
CA GLU A 32 10.57 1.13 -0.67
C GLU A 32 10.23 0.26 -1.86
N LYS A 33 10.87 -0.88 -1.93
CA LYS A 33 10.69 -1.82 -3.01
C LYS A 33 9.29 -2.37 -2.82
N ILE A 34 8.29 -1.75 -3.44
CA ILE A 34 6.92 -2.27 -3.50
C ILE A 34 7.02 -3.56 -4.31
N TYR A 35 6.85 -4.69 -3.66
CA TYR A 35 6.98 -6.00 -4.32
C TYR A 35 5.76 -6.34 -5.16
N TYR A 36 4.59 -6.04 -4.67
CA TYR A 36 3.32 -6.23 -5.37
C TYR A 36 2.34 -5.17 -4.89
N SER A 37 1.71 -4.50 -5.84
CA SER A 37 0.58 -3.61 -5.61
C SER A 37 -0.38 -3.76 -6.77
N SER A 38 -1.67 -3.85 -6.47
CA SER A 38 -2.73 -3.92 -7.47
C SER A 38 -4.03 -3.39 -6.89
N THR A 39 -4.88 -2.87 -7.77
CA THR A 39 -6.23 -2.41 -7.46
C THR A 39 -7.24 -3.19 -8.28
N GLY A 40 -8.44 -3.38 -7.74
CA GLY A 40 -9.51 -4.08 -8.44
C GLY A 40 -10.60 -4.57 -7.50
N PHE A 41 -11.57 -5.29 -8.06
CA PHE A 41 -12.68 -5.81 -7.28
C PHE A 41 -12.26 -7.02 -6.43
N ALA A 42 -12.76 -7.06 -5.20
CA ALA A 42 -12.67 -8.22 -4.35
C ALA A 42 -13.88 -9.12 -4.55
N LEU A 43 -13.68 -10.43 -4.58
CA LEU A 43 -14.75 -11.40 -4.47
C LEU A 43 -14.97 -11.75 -3.00
N ILE A 44 -16.09 -11.38 -2.44
CA ILE A 44 -16.44 -11.72 -1.05
C ILE A 44 -16.88 -13.18 -1.03
N TYR A 45 -16.10 -14.01 -0.33
CA TYR A 45 -16.31 -15.45 -0.32
C TYR A 45 -17.56 -15.85 0.45
N ASN A 46 -18.33 -16.78 -0.14
CA ASN A 46 -19.30 -17.59 0.54
C ASN A 46 -19.21 -19.04 0.02
N ASP A 47 -19.77 -20.00 0.75
CA ASP A 47 -19.65 -21.43 0.39
C ASP A 47 -20.33 -21.79 -0.92
N ASN A 48 -21.29 -21.01 -1.40
CA ASN A 48 -21.95 -21.25 -2.68
C ASN A 48 -20.99 -21.01 -3.85
N LEU A 49 -20.07 -20.05 -3.75
CA LEU A 49 -19.06 -19.80 -4.78
C LEU A 49 -18.17 -21.04 -5.01
N TYR A 50 -17.85 -21.75 -3.95
CA TYR A 50 -17.12 -23.01 -4.07
C TYR A 50 -17.98 -24.15 -4.65
N LYS A 51 -19.23 -24.28 -4.21
CA LYS A 51 -20.17 -25.30 -4.73
C LYS A 51 -20.46 -25.12 -6.22
N GLN A 52 -20.48 -23.87 -6.68
CA GLN A 52 -20.68 -23.51 -8.09
C GLN A 52 -19.39 -23.51 -8.92
N ASN A 53 -18.27 -23.92 -8.33
CA ASN A 53 -16.94 -23.90 -8.97
C ASN A 53 -16.48 -22.52 -9.45
N ILE A 54 -17.03 -21.42 -8.91
CA ILE A 54 -16.57 -20.05 -9.18
C ILE A 54 -15.21 -19.83 -8.54
N VAL A 55 -14.97 -20.41 -7.37
CA VAL A 55 -13.65 -20.50 -6.75
C VAL A 55 -13.25 -21.96 -6.60
N ASN A 56 -12.00 -22.28 -6.90
CA ASN A 56 -11.54 -23.68 -6.89
C ASN A 56 -11.16 -24.20 -5.49
N LYS A 57 -11.19 -23.37 -4.46
CA LYS A 57 -10.82 -23.75 -3.08
C LYS A 57 -11.69 -23.07 -2.06
N LYS A 58 -12.02 -23.80 -0.97
CA LYS A 58 -12.69 -23.24 0.19
C LYS A 58 -11.74 -22.35 1.00
N ILE A 59 -12.23 -21.24 1.53
CA ILE A 59 -11.55 -20.48 2.58
C ILE A 59 -12.43 -20.46 3.85
N ASN A 60 -11.77 -20.32 5.00
CA ASN A 60 -12.50 -20.24 6.27
C ASN A 60 -12.88 -18.77 6.54
N ASN A 61 -14.19 -18.50 6.61
CA ASN A 61 -14.70 -17.15 6.88
C ASN A 61 -14.43 -16.65 8.30
N LYS A 62 -14.08 -17.56 9.24
CA LYS A 62 -13.83 -17.20 10.66
C LYS A 62 -12.50 -16.51 10.92
N ASN A 63 -11.63 -16.39 9.92
CA ASN A 63 -10.31 -15.77 10.02
C ASN A 63 -10.17 -14.73 8.91
N LEU A 64 -9.19 -13.84 9.06
CA LEU A 64 -8.79 -12.90 8.00
C LEU A 64 -8.18 -13.67 6.81
N ALA A 65 -8.98 -14.56 6.21
CA ALA A 65 -8.54 -15.46 5.16
C ALA A 65 -8.64 -14.78 3.79
N VAL A 66 -7.54 -14.86 3.05
CA VAL A 66 -7.40 -14.28 1.71
C VAL A 66 -6.93 -15.38 0.77
N MET A 67 -7.52 -15.43 -0.43
CA MET A 67 -7.04 -16.23 -1.53
C MET A 67 -6.58 -15.30 -2.65
N HIS A 68 -5.40 -15.59 -3.20
CA HIS A 68 -4.85 -14.80 -4.29
C HIS A 68 -4.26 -15.70 -5.37
N ARG A 69 -4.35 -15.29 -6.65
CA ARG A 69 -3.93 -16.11 -7.79
C ARG A 69 -2.41 -16.26 -7.87
N ASN A 70 -1.69 -15.16 -7.66
CA ASN A 70 -0.25 -15.10 -7.93
C ASN A 70 0.60 -15.09 -6.64
N LEU A 71 0.12 -14.47 -5.56
CA LEU A 71 0.88 -14.36 -4.33
C LEU A 71 0.99 -15.70 -3.61
N LYS A 72 2.14 -15.93 -2.99
CA LYS A 72 2.43 -17.16 -2.25
C LYS A 72 1.66 -17.22 -0.93
N LYS A 73 1.33 -18.43 -0.48
CA LYS A 73 0.80 -18.66 0.87
C LYS A 73 1.71 -18.00 1.92
N ASN A 74 1.12 -17.41 2.96
CA ASN A 74 1.75 -16.68 4.05
C ASN A 74 2.40 -15.35 3.64
N THR A 75 2.28 -14.89 2.40
CA THR A 75 2.61 -13.50 2.05
C THR A 75 1.73 -12.57 2.86
N LEU A 76 2.35 -11.60 3.55
CA LEU A 76 1.64 -10.56 4.29
C LEU A 76 1.25 -9.46 3.30
N ILE A 77 -0.01 -9.08 3.32
CA ILE A 77 -0.56 -8.03 2.47
C ILE A 77 -1.38 -7.06 3.31
N ARG A 78 -1.45 -5.82 2.86
CA ARG A 78 -2.45 -4.85 3.30
C ARG A 78 -3.54 -4.76 2.25
N ILE A 79 -4.78 -4.84 2.69
CA ILE A 79 -5.96 -4.60 1.86
C ILE A 79 -6.55 -3.28 2.32
N LEU A 80 -6.69 -2.34 1.40
CA LEU A 80 -7.20 -1.00 1.63
C LEU A 80 -8.50 -0.81 0.86
N ASN A 81 -9.51 -0.24 1.52
CA ASN A 81 -10.67 0.32 0.84
C ASN A 81 -10.36 1.79 0.50
N PRO A 82 -10.22 2.16 -0.79
CA PRO A 82 -9.82 3.51 -1.18
C PRO A 82 -10.91 4.56 -0.88
N ASP A 83 -12.18 4.17 -0.76
CA ASP A 83 -13.29 5.11 -0.56
C ASP A 83 -13.30 5.68 0.87
N ASN A 84 -12.87 4.88 1.86
CA ASN A 84 -12.92 5.27 3.27
C ASN A 84 -11.57 5.17 3.99
N LEU A 85 -10.50 4.74 3.28
CA LEU A 85 -9.14 4.57 3.75
C LEU A 85 -8.97 3.55 4.90
N LEU A 86 -9.99 2.73 5.17
CA LEU A 86 -9.84 1.61 6.10
C LEU A 86 -8.97 0.54 5.51
N SER A 87 -8.09 -0.02 6.32
CA SER A 87 -7.18 -1.07 5.88
C SER A 87 -7.10 -2.22 6.88
N VAL A 88 -6.75 -3.41 6.39
CA VAL A 88 -6.51 -4.59 7.20
C VAL A 88 -5.27 -5.33 6.69
N ASP A 89 -4.41 -5.74 7.60
CA ASP A 89 -3.26 -6.57 7.28
C ASP A 89 -3.65 -8.04 7.43
N ALA A 90 -3.47 -8.81 6.37
CA ALA A 90 -3.85 -10.21 6.31
C ALA A 90 -2.75 -11.04 5.64
N LYS A 91 -2.79 -12.34 5.85
CA LYS A 91 -1.88 -13.28 5.16
C LYS A 91 -2.65 -14.01 4.06
N ILE A 92 -1.98 -14.21 2.93
CA ILE A 92 -2.49 -15.10 1.91
C ILE A 92 -2.64 -16.50 2.51
N TYR A 93 -3.87 -16.95 2.64
CA TYR A 93 -4.19 -18.27 3.20
C TYR A 93 -3.98 -19.37 2.17
N LYS A 94 -4.46 -19.14 0.94
CA LYS A 94 -4.34 -20.09 -0.16
C LYS A 94 -4.07 -19.38 -1.49
N LYS A 95 -3.33 -20.06 -2.36
CA LYS A 95 -3.33 -19.76 -3.78
C LYS A 95 -4.51 -20.49 -4.42
N GLY A 96 -5.27 -19.82 -5.27
CA GLY A 96 -6.45 -20.40 -5.93
C GLY A 96 -6.86 -19.65 -7.19
N ASP A 97 -7.77 -20.26 -7.94
CA ASP A 97 -8.32 -19.73 -9.18
C ASP A 97 -9.75 -19.25 -8.96
N TYR A 98 -10.09 -18.14 -9.60
CA TYR A 98 -11.37 -17.47 -9.56
C TYR A 98 -11.49 -16.57 -10.80
N PRO A 99 -12.67 -16.00 -11.14
CA PRO A 99 -12.83 -15.18 -12.33
C PRO A 99 -11.85 -14.00 -12.38
N GLU A 100 -11.31 -13.71 -13.56
CA GLU A 100 -10.22 -12.73 -13.76
C GLU A 100 -10.60 -11.29 -13.43
N ILE A 101 -11.90 -10.99 -13.48
CA ILE A 101 -12.42 -9.67 -13.09
C ILE A 101 -12.11 -9.31 -11.62
N PHE A 102 -11.91 -10.34 -10.78
CA PHE A 102 -11.59 -10.12 -9.37
C PHE A 102 -10.08 -10.16 -9.15
N ASN A 103 -9.61 -9.22 -8.36
CA ASN A 103 -8.22 -9.10 -7.97
C ASN A 103 -7.85 -10.05 -6.82
N VAL A 104 -8.81 -10.31 -5.94
CA VAL A 104 -8.61 -11.09 -4.73
C VAL A 104 -9.93 -11.74 -4.28
N VAL A 105 -9.84 -12.86 -3.55
CA VAL A 105 -10.98 -13.41 -2.80
C VAL A 105 -10.72 -13.19 -1.31
N ILE A 106 -11.68 -12.55 -0.63
CA ILE A 106 -11.60 -12.21 0.80
C ILE A 106 -12.76 -12.82 1.57
N GLY A 107 -12.53 -13.13 2.85
CA GLY A 107 -13.60 -13.54 3.75
C GLY A 107 -14.53 -12.39 4.12
N GLU A 108 -15.75 -12.72 4.56
CA GLU A 108 -16.76 -11.73 4.98
C GLU A 108 -16.26 -10.80 6.10
N ASP A 109 -15.44 -11.31 7.03
CA ASP A 109 -14.93 -10.51 8.14
C ASP A 109 -14.03 -9.37 7.64
N ILE A 110 -13.21 -9.61 6.60
CA ILE A 110 -12.41 -8.57 5.97
C ILE A 110 -13.31 -7.52 5.33
N ALA A 111 -14.34 -7.95 4.60
CA ALA A 111 -15.28 -7.04 3.96
C ALA A 111 -16.01 -6.14 4.98
N LYS A 112 -16.38 -6.71 6.15
CA LYS A 112 -16.99 -5.96 7.26
C LYS A 112 -16.05 -4.95 7.88
N ILE A 113 -14.78 -5.36 8.16
CA ILE A 113 -13.77 -4.47 8.73
C ILE A 113 -13.51 -3.28 7.80
N LEU A 114 -13.40 -3.54 6.51
CA LEU A 114 -13.15 -2.52 5.49
C LEU A 114 -14.41 -1.71 5.14
N LYS A 115 -15.59 -2.09 5.65
CA LYS A 115 -16.89 -1.50 5.29
C LYS A 115 -17.07 -1.43 3.78
N LEU A 116 -16.76 -2.53 3.08
CA LEU A 116 -16.88 -2.59 1.64
C LEU A 116 -18.36 -2.58 1.21
N ASP A 117 -18.64 -1.84 0.15
CA ASP A 117 -19.92 -1.97 -0.54
C ASP A 117 -19.97 -3.34 -1.24
N GLN A 118 -21.00 -4.14 -0.92
CA GLN A 118 -21.17 -5.47 -1.51
C GLN A 118 -21.43 -5.43 -3.02
N ASN A 119 -21.99 -4.33 -3.51
CA ASN A 119 -22.25 -4.14 -4.95
C ASN A 119 -21.03 -3.63 -5.70
N ASN A 120 -20.10 -2.98 -5.00
CA ASN A 120 -18.88 -2.40 -5.57
C ASN A 120 -17.68 -2.62 -4.64
N PRO A 121 -17.26 -3.87 -4.38
CA PRO A 121 -16.22 -4.19 -3.40
C PRO A 121 -14.82 -3.90 -3.96
N TYR A 122 -14.49 -2.63 -4.19
CA TYR A 122 -13.21 -2.22 -4.77
C TYR A 122 -12.13 -2.08 -3.70
N VAL A 123 -10.95 -2.62 -3.95
CA VAL A 123 -9.85 -2.65 -2.99
C VAL A 123 -8.49 -2.41 -3.65
N GLU A 124 -7.56 -1.89 -2.87
CA GLU A 124 -6.15 -1.88 -3.18
C GLU A 124 -5.42 -2.95 -2.33
N ILE A 125 -4.51 -3.69 -2.96
CA ILE A 125 -3.70 -4.72 -2.31
C ILE A 125 -2.24 -4.32 -2.40
N ILE A 126 -1.55 -4.34 -1.26
CA ILE A 126 -0.13 -4.01 -1.16
C ILE A 126 0.58 -5.13 -0.41
N GLU A 127 1.60 -5.73 -1.01
CA GLU A 127 2.46 -6.69 -0.33
C GLU A 127 3.34 -5.99 0.71
N LEU A 128 3.27 -6.47 1.96
CA LEU A 128 4.06 -5.94 3.06
C LEU A 128 5.32 -6.77 3.25
N LYS A 129 6.46 -6.11 3.32
CA LYS A 129 7.72 -6.74 3.67
C LYS A 129 7.77 -7.03 5.16
N LYS A 130 8.15 -8.25 5.54
CA LYS A 130 8.70 -8.45 6.88
C LYS A 130 10.04 -7.72 6.95
N ASN A 131 10.11 -6.60 7.65
CA ASN A 131 11.41 -6.07 8.02
C ASN A 131 12.12 -7.15 8.83
N LYS A 132 13.24 -7.65 8.33
CA LYS A 132 14.17 -8.37 9.17
C LYS A 132 14.62 -7.35 10.21
N THR A 133 14.17 -7.49 11.43
CA THR A 133 14.64 -6.69 12.55
C THR A 133 16.15 -6.83 12.56
N PHE A 134 16.85 -5.74 12.30
CA PHE A 134 18.30 -5.69 12.46
C PHE A 134 18.54 -5.72 13.98
N ILE A 135 18.82 -6.91 14.50
CA ILE A 135 19.33 -7.05 15.87
C ILE A 135 20.78 -6.56 15.77
N ALA A 136 21.01 -5.32 16.18
CA ALA A 136 22.35 -4.85 16.44
C ALA A 136 22.95 -5.78 17.48
N LYS A 137 23.95 -6.61 17.09
CA LYS A 137 24.80 -7.29 18.07
C LYS A 137 25.55 -6.18 18.79
N GLU A 138 25.29 -6.03 20.08
CA GLU A 138 26.17 -5.25 20.95
C GLU A 138 27.56 -5.87 20.82
N SER A 139 28.47 -5.10 20.24
CA SER A 139 29.89 -5.47 20.28
C SER A 139 30.36 -5.25 21.71
N ASN A 140 30.59 -6.33 22.46
CA ASN A 140 31.33 -6.25 23.72
C ASN A 140 32.72 -5.71 23.38
N THR A 141 32.94 -4.43 23.63
CA THR A 141 34.27 -3.85 23.74
C THR A 141 34.82 -4.35 25.06
N PHE A 142 35.73 -5.30 25.01
CA PHE A 142 36.58 -5.64 26.12
C PHE A 142 37.63 -4.54 26.26
N ASP A 143 37.63 -3.92 27.44
CA ASP A 143 38.75 -3.10 27.93
C ASP A 143 40.01 -3.96 28.19
#